data_9fa9dc790ea740907b4800d713d70afd
#
_entry.id   9fa9dc790ea740907b4800d713d70afd
#
_cell.length_a   1.000
_cell.length_b   1.000
_cell.length_c   1.000
_cell.angle_alpha   90.00
_cell.angle_beta   90.00
_cell.angle_gamma   90.00
#
_symmetry.space_group_name_H-M   'P 1'
#
loop_
_entity.id
_entity.type
_entity.pdbx_description
1 polymer ?
#
loop_
_entity_poly.entity_id
_entity_poly.type
_entity_poly.pdbx_seq_one_letter_code
_entity_poly.pdbx_strand_id
1 'polypeptide(L)'
;MTSRLKLRDGRPVAFVWSSITLLFMRIAIISDIHSNLQALQRAFEIIDIKEIDLVYCLGDIVGYGAEPNECIAMLRDRKVLCIAGNHDMAALDTSKAEHLNRYARTAIEWTARQLIPENVEFLFHLPYTLVAHHSTFVHASPGKPEEWNYIITGYDAQEYFEFFTTPLCWVGHSHISGVYCEDMSSSEVERGKRYIINVGSVGQPRNRDRRLSFGIFDDDRWVYEHVVAEYDAGLAREKIIEAGLPPYLGDRLLAGV
;
A
#
# COMPACT_ATOMS: atom_id res chain seq x y z
N MET A 1 -13.84 38.81 -25.08
CA MET A 1 -12.64 39.65 -24.89
C MET A 1 -11.50 38.96 -25.63
N THR A 2 -11.14 39.54 -26.79
CA THR A 2 -10.10 39.02 -27.69
C THR A 2 -8.74 39.54 -27.25
N SER A 3 -7.87 38.69 -26.70
CA SER A 3 -6.49 39.04 -26.40
C SER A 3 -5.65 38.98 -27.69
N ARG A 4 -5.18 40.15 -28.14
CA ARG A 4 -4.25 40.27 -29.26
C ARG A 4 -2.88 39.73 -28.89
N LEU A 5 -2.41 38.67 -29.61
CA LEU A 5 -1.05 38.19 -29.59
C LEU A 5 -0.10 39.26 -30.20
N LYS A 6 0.93 39.66 -29.45
CA LYS A 6 2.01 40.49 -29.97
C LYS A 6 2.95 39.61 -30.78
N LEU A 7 3.06 39.91 -32.06
CA LEU A 7 4.09 39.33 -32.94
C LEU A 7 5.44 40.00 -32.66
N ARG A 8 6.50 39.24 -32.50
CA ARG A 8 7.88 39.69 -32.54
C ARG A 8 8.50 39.20 -33.88
N ASP A 9 8.93 40.11 -34.70
CA ASP A 9 9.68 39.87 -35.95
C ASP A 9 8.94 39.15 -37.09
N GLY A 10 7.61 39.30 -37.19
CA GLY A 10 6.87 38.94 -38.41
C GLY A 10 6.87 37.46 -38.83
N ARG A 11 7.36 36.55 -37.99
CA ARG A 11 7.32 35.10 -38.23
C ARG A 11 6.34 34.43 -37.30
N PRO A 12 5.51 33.45 -37.75
CA PRO A 12 4.65 32.70 -36.86
C PRO A 12 5.52 31.87 -35.92
N VAL A 13 5.34 32.07 -34.62
CA VAL A 13 5.89 31.17 -33.61
C VAL A 13 5.13 29.84 -33.73
N ALA A 14 5.80 28.84 -34.28
CA ALA A 14 5.26 27.50 -34.24
C ALA A 14 5.13 27.07 -32.77
N PHE A 15 3.91 26.93 -32.27
CA PHE A 15 3.66 26.20 -31.02
C PHE A 15 4.05 24.76 -31.27
N VAL A 16 5.22 24.39 -30.77
CA VAL A 16 5.55 22.97 -30.59
C VAL A 16 4.65 22.48 -29.50
N TRP A 17 3.58 21.79 -29.87
CA TRP A 17 2.88 20.91 -28.96
C TRP A 17 3.91 19.85 -28.59
N SER A 18 4.53 20.00 -27.39
CA SER A 18 5.22 18.88 -26.79
C SER A 18 4.14 17.81 -26.62
N SER A 19 4.23 16.75 -27.41
CA SER A 19 3.42 15.56 -27.21
C SER A 19 3.61 15.17 -25.76
N ILE A 20 2.58 15.31 -24.93
CA ILE A 20 2.51 14.63 -23.63
C ILE A 20 2.48 13.16 -24.04
N THR A 21 3.63 12.53 -24.05
CA THR A 21 3.70 11.08 -24.12
C THR A 21 3.02 10.63 -22.85
N LEU A 22 1.82 10.10 -22.95
CA LEU A 22 1.22 9.30 -21.89
C LEU A 22 2.21 8.14 -21.67
N LEU A 23 3.06 8.28 -20.67
CA LEU A 23 3.92 7.20 -20.22
C LEU A 23 2.99 6.19 -19.53
N PHE A 24 2.67 5.14 -20.23
CA PHE A 24 2.07 3.97 -19.64
C PHE A 24 3.02 3.37 -18.62
N MET A 25 2.52 2.94 -17.50
CA MET A 25 3.33 2.54 -16.35
C MET A 25 2.92 1.16 -15.84
N ARG A 26 3.92 0.40 -15.45
CA ARG A 26 3.73 -0.80 -14.63
C ARG A 26 3.91 -0.41 -13.17
N ILE A 27 2.85 -0.56 -12.40
CA ILE A 27 2.75 -0.04 -11.04
C ILE A 27 2.67 -1.23 -10.08
N ALA A 28 3.56 -1.30 -9.09
CA ALA A 28 3.40 -2.22 -7.97
C ALA A 28 2.64 -1.53 -6.83
N ILE A 29 1.72 -2.25 -6.21
CA ILE A 29 0.95 -1.80 -5.07
C ILE A 29 1.20 -2.78 -3.92
N ILE A 30 1.97 -2.35 -2.92
CA ILE A 30 2.28 -3.10 -1.70
C ILE A 30 1.49 -2.56 -0.52
N SER A 31 1.26 -3.38 0.50
CA SER A 31 0.54 -2.99 1.72
C SER A 31 0.95 -3.85 2.91
N ASP A 32 0.68 -3.34 4.12
CA ASP A 32 0.72 -4.13 5.35
C ASP A 32 2.09 -4.83 5.53
N ILE A 33 3.16 -4.02 5.53
CA ILE A 33 4.55 -4.46 5.63
C ILE A 33 4.86 -4.89 7.07
N HIS A 34 4.32 -4.16 8.03
CA HIS A 34 4.40 -4.47 9.45
C HIS A 34 5.81 -4.77 9.95
N SER A 35 6.77 -3.89 9.65
CA SER A 35 8.16 -4.00 10.11
C SER A 35 8.82 -5.37 9.79
N ASN A 36 8.35 -6.06 8.73
CA ASN A 36 8.89 -7.33 8.25
C ASN A 36 9.84 -7.07 7.08
N LEU A 37 11.11 -6.81 7.42
CA LEU A 37 12.13 -6.46 6.44
C LEU A 37 12.39 -7.60 5.46
N GLN A 38 12.36 -8.86 5.91
CA GLN A 38 12.61 -10.03 5.07
C GLN A 38 11.57 -10.17 3.96
N ALA A 39 10.31 -9.94 4.30
CA ALA A 39 9.23 -9.94 3.31
C ALA A 39 9.33 -8.74 2.37
N LEU A 40 9.65 -7.54 2.88
CA LEU A 40 9.80 -6.34 2.08
C LEU A 40 10.97 -6.46 1.09
N GLN A 41 12.12 -6.98 1.53
CA GLN A 41 13.26 -7.26 0.67
C GLN A 41 12.87 -8.20 -0.48
N ARG A 42 12.17 -9.29 -0.16
CA ARG A 42 11.72 -10.24 -1.16
C ARG A 42 10.71 -9.64 -2.15
N ALA A 43 9.80 -8.79 -1.68
CA ALA A 43 8.89 -8.06 -2.56
C ALA A 43 9.66 -7.17 -3.55
N PHE A 44 10.68 -6.44 -3.09
CA PHE A 44 11.49 -5.59 -3.95
C PHE A 44 12.37 -6.36 -4.93
N GLU A 45 12.90 -7.54 -4.56
CA GLU A 45 13.59 -8.41 -5.54
C GLU A 45 12.67 -8.76 -6.72
N ILE A 46 11.40 -9.07 -6.46
CA ILE A 46 10.43 -9.39 -7.49
C ILE A 46 10.07 -8.16 -8.32
N ILE A 47 9.88 -7.01 -7.67
CA ILE A 47 9.60 -5.73 -8.30
C ILE A 47 10.73 -5.35 -9.28
N ASP A 48 11.99 -5.50 -8.87
CA ASP A 48 13.16 -5.22 -9.70
C ASP A 48 13.23 -6.15 -10.93
N ILE A 49 12.98 -7.46 -10.74
CA ILE A 49 12.96 -8.44 -11.84
C ILE A 49 11.83 -8.15 -12.85
N LYS A 50 10.70 -7.64 -12.35
CA LYS A 50 9.53 -7.35 -13.18
C LYS A 50 9.59 -5.98 -13.87
N GLU A 51 10.66 -5.21 -13.67
CA GLU A 51 10.87 -3.89 -14.28
C GLU A 51 9.67 -2.95 -14.03
N ILE A 52 9.34 -2.76 -12.75
CA ILE A 52 8.23 -1.91 -12.31
C ILE A 52 8.68 -0.44 -12.31
N ASP A 53 7.87 0.45 -12.91
CA ASP A 53 8.17 1.87 -13.04
C ASP A 53 7.90 2.66 -11.75
N LEU A 54 6.86 2.27 -10.99
CA LEU A 54 6.40 3.00 -9.82
C LEU A 54 5.86 2.06 -8.75
N VAL A 55 6.12 2.38 -7.49
CA VAL A 55 5.63 1.60 -6.34
C VAL A 55 4.79 2.48 -5.42
N TYR A 56 3.60 2.01 -5.08
CA TYR A 56 2.74 2.56 -4.03
C TYR A 56 2.74 1.63 -2.82
N CYS A 57 2.80 2.22 -1.62
CA CYS A 57 2.58 1.51 -0.36
C CYS A 57 1.30 2.04 0.31
N LEU A 58 0.36 1.16 0.55
CA LEU A 58 -0.95 1.50 1.11
C LEU A 58 -0.94 1.67 2.63
N GLY A 59 0.23 1.78 3.28
CA GLY A 59 0.33 1.96 4.73
C GLY A 59 0.52 0.67 5.51
N ASP A 60 0.41 0.80 6.83
CA ASP A 60 0.81 -0.21 7.80
C ASP A 60 2.26 -0.69 7.54
N ILE A 61 3.13 0.33 7.40
CA ILE A 61 4.57 0.13 7.20
C ILE A 61 5.18 -0.48 8.47
N VAL A 62 4.71 -0.02 9.63
CA VAL A 62 5.23 -0.45 10.94
C VAL A 62 4.24 -1.26 11.76
N GLY A 63 4.66 -1.69 12.95
CA GLY A 63 3.89 -2.53 13.85
C GLY A 63 4.16 -4.02 13.66
N TYR A 64 3.78 -4.84 14.62
CA TYR A 64 3.96 -6.29 14.72
C TYR A 64 5.40 -6.79 14.64
N GLY A 65 6.14 -6.47 13.57
CA GLY A 65 7.49 -6.95 13.32
C GLY A 65 8.59 -6.15 14.03
N ALA A 66 9.83 -6.52 13.81
CA ALA A 66 10.96 -6.07 14.61
C ALA A 66 11.86 -5.02 13.93
N GLU A 67 11.64 -4.68 12.66
CA GLU A 67 12.56 -3.84 11.89
C GLU A 67 11.85 -2.60 11.27
N PRO A 68 11.21 -1.73 12.13
CA PRO A 68 10.42 -0.60 11.64
C PRO A 68 11.27 0.45 10.91
N ASN A 69 12.46 0.78 11.44
CA ASN A 69 13.29 1.81 10.87
C ASN A 69 13.90 1.38 9.52
N GLU A 70 14.28 0.13 9.42
CA GLU A 70 14.84 -0.48 8.21
C GLU A 70 13.80 -0.54 7.08
N CYS A 71 12.55 -0.89 7.41
CA CYS A 71 11.46 -0.88 6.45
C CYS A 71 11.18 0.53 5.92
N ILE A 72 11.10 1.53 6.81
CA ILE A 72 10.91 2.94 6.40
C ILE A 72 12.08 3.42 5.56
N ALA A 73 13.33 3.12 5.96
CA ALA A 73 14.51 3.53 5.21
C ALA A 73 14.48 2.95 3.79
N MET A 74 14.16 1.66 3.63
CA MET A 74 14.06 1.01 2.33
C MET A 74 13.00 1.66 1.42
N LEU A 75 11.82 2.00 1.96
CA LEU A 75 10.77 2.68 1.19
C LEU A 75 11.21 4.08 0.73
N ARG A 76 11.89 4.82 1.61
CA ARG A 76 12.42 6.16 1.30
C ARG A 76 13.51 6.11 0.23
N ASP A 77 14.47 5.20 0.38
CA ASP A 77 15.59 5.04 -0.56
C ASP A 77 15.09 4.66 -1.97
N ARG A 78 14.04 3.86 -2.02
CA ARG A 78 13.37 3.46 -3.27
C ARG A 78 12.31 4.45 -3.77
N LYS A 79 12.11 5.57 -3.07
CA LYS A 79 11.16 6.64 -3.41
C LYS A 79 9.72 6.13 -3.58
N VAL A 80 9.32 5.20 -2.75
CA VAL A 80 7.96 4.64 -2.75
C VAL A 80 6.96 5.71 -2.33
N LEU A 81 5.84 5.78 -3.04
CA LEU A 81 4.73 6.68 -2.69
C LEU A 81 3.86 6.01 -1.64
N CYS A 82 3.93 6.50 -0.40
CA CYS A 82 3.26 5.88 0.74
C CYS A 82 2.05 6.69 1.20
N ILE A 83 1.05 5.99 1.70
CA ILE A 83 -0.05 6.55 2.49
C ILE A 83 -0.02 5.97 3.91
N ALA A 84 -0.76 6.60 4.83
CA ALA A 84 -0.81 6.17 6.22
C ALA A 84 -1.73 4.96 6.42
N GLY A 85 -1.29 4.00 7.24
CA GLY A 85 -2.13 2.96 7.81
C GLY A 85 -2.43 3.20 9.30
N ASN A 86 -3.34 2.41 9.87
CA ASN A 86 -3.73 2.58 11.27
C ASN A 86 -2.59 2.25 12.25
N HIS A 87 -1.70 1.31 11.92
CA HIS A 87 -0.52 1.02 12.74
C HIS A 87 0.53 2.13 12.67
N ASP A 88 0.69 2.79 11.53
CA ASP A 88 1.59 3.93 11.38
C ASP A 88 1.13 5.08 12.29
N MET A 89 -0.17 5.39 12.25
CA MET A 89 -0.76 6.43 13.09
C MET A 89 -0.79 6.08 14.58
N ALA A 90 -0.97 4.79 14.91
CA ALA A 90 -0.91 4.33 16.30
C ALA A 90 0.52 4.32 16.86
N ALA A 91 1.54 4.14 16.03
CA ALA A 91 2.94 4.26 16.44
C ALA A 91 3.34 5.72 16.78
N LEU A 92 2.68 6.70 16.15
CA LEU A 92 2.86 8.14 16.46
C LEU A 92 2.09 8.58 17.72
N ASP A 93 0.93 7.95 17.96
CA ASP A 93 0.07 8.23 19.10
C ASP A 93 -0.48 6.91 19.65
N THR A 94 0.19 6.38 20.68
CA THR A 94 -0.11 5.07 21.25
C THR A 94 -1.50 4.98 21.92
N SER A 95 -2.17 6.12 22.17
CA SER A 95 -3.57 6.10 22.63
C SER A 95 -4.51 5.49 21.61
N LYS A 96 -4.20 5.62 20.32
CA LYS A 96 -4.95 5.00 19.21
C LYS A 96 -4.85 3.46 19.19
N ALA A 97 -3.88 2.89 19.92
CA ALA A 97 -3.74 1.44 20.06
C ALA A 97 -4.65 0.82 21.11
N GLU A 98 -5.41 1.61 21.90
CA GLU A 98 -6.26 1.11 22.97
C GLU A 98 -7.35 0.13 22.48
N HIS A 99 -7.82 0.31 21.25
CA HIS A 99 -8.83 -0.54 20.62
C HIS A 99 -8.25 -1.80 19.93
N LEU A 100 -6.92 -1.88 19.81
CA LEU A 100 -6.26 -3.03 19.22
C LEU A 100 -6.19 -4.20 20.22
N ASN A 101 -6.08 -5.43 19.69
CA ASN A 101 -5.81 -6.57 20.52
C ASN A 101 -4.46 -6.42 21.26
N ARG A 102 -4.30 -7.17 22.37
CA ARG A 102 -3.13 -7.05 23.26
C ARG A 102 -1.77 -7.18 22.54
N TYR A 103 -1.68 -8.03 21.53
CA TYR A 103 -0.42 -8.28 20.83
C TYR A 103 -0.07 -7.13 19.90
N ALA A 104 -1.08 -6.63 19.16
CA ALA A 104 -0.93 -5.45 18.31
C ALA A 104 -0.53 -4.22 19.15
N ARG A 105 -1.22 -4.00 20.28
CA ARG A 105 -0.91 -2.91 21.22
C ARG A 105 0.52 -3.01 21.75
N THR A 106 0.94 -4.18 22.23
CA THR A 106 2.32 -4.39 22.71
C THR A 106 3.34 -4.08 21.60
N ALA A 107 3.10 -4.53 20.37
CA ALA A 107 3.97 -4.26 19.24
C ALA A 107 4.03 -2.77 18.89
N ILE A 108 2.90 -2.06 18.90
CA ILE A 108 2.85 -0.61 18.64
C ILE A 108 3.59 0.17 19.72
N GLU A 109 3.39 -0.15 21.00
CA GLU A 109 4.09 0.48 22.11
C GLU A 109 5.62 0.23 22.03
N TRP A 110 6.03 -0.94 21.56
CA TRP A 110 7.43 -1.25 21.29
C TRP A 110 7.94 -0.45 20.10
N THR A 111 7.23 -0.47 18.97
CA THR A 111 7.58 0.25 17.73
C THR A 111 7.78 1.74 18.00
N ALA A 112 6.85 2.38 18.72
CA ALA A 112 6.94 3.80 19.09
C ALA A 112 8.25 4.16 19.82
N ARG A 113 8.79 3.22 20.62
CA ARG A 113 10.08 3.42 21.32
C ARG A 113 11.30 3.17 20.43
N GLN A 114 11.15 2.46 19.32
CA GLN A 114 12.25 2.15 18.38
C GLN A 114 12.40 3.20 17.29
N LEU A 115 11.32 3.88 16.90
CA LEU A 115 11.33 4.84 15.80
C LEU A 115 12.32 5.99 16.08
N ILE A 116 13.23 6.20 15.12
CA ILE A 116 14.11 7.38 15.12
C ILE A 116 13.33 8.64 14.69
N PRO A 117 13.76 9.86 15.11
CA PRO A 117 13.01 11.10 14.84
C PRO A 117 12.67 11.32 13.36
N GLU A 118 13.59 11.01 12.45
CA GLU A 118 13.40 11.18 11.01
C GLU A 118 12.29 10.27 10.46
N ASN A 119 12.11 9.11 11.05
CA ASN A 119 11.08 8.15 10.67
C ASN A 119 9.73 8.50 11.30
N VAL A 120 9.72 9.07 12.50
CA VAL A 120 8.51 9.67 13.09
C VAL A 120 8.00 10.80 12.19
N GLU A 121 8.89 11.70 11.75
CA GLU A 121 8.53 12.78 10.82
C GLU A 121 8.02 12.25 9.47
N PHE A 122 8.65 11.22 8.92
CA PHE A 122 8.18 10.59 7.69
C PHE A 122 6.76 10.05 7.82
N LEU A 123 6.46 9.26 8.85
CA LEU A 123 5.13 8.70 9.09
C LEU A 123 4.09 9.80 9.34
N PHE A 124 4.45 10.86 10.06
CA PHE A 124 3.55 11.98 10.37
C PHE A 124 3.04 12.71 9.12
N HIS A 125 3.84 12.77 8.05
CA HIS A 125 3.50 13.47 6.82
C HIS A 125 2.81 12.58 5.77
N LEU A 126 2.55 11.32 6.07
CA LEU A 126 1.84 10.43 5.14
C LEU A 126 0.38 10.88 4.96
N PRO A 127 -0.09 11.04 3.72
CA PRO A 127 -1.51 11.31 3.46
C PRO A 127 -2.34 10.05 3.70
N TYR A 128 -3.63 10.20 3.99
CA TYR A 128 -4.56 9.07 4.10
C TYR A 128 -5.03 8.54 2.74
N THR A 129 -4.95 9.35 1.71
CA THR A 129 -5.44 9.01 0.37
C THR A 129 -4.55 9.65 -0.69
N LEU A 130 -4.30 8.92 -1.78
CA LEU A 130 -3.71 9.44 -3.00
C LEU A 130 -4.62 9.13 -4.19
N VAL A 131 -4.60 10.00 -5.20
CA VAL A 131 -5.32 9.78 -6.47
C VAL A 131 -4.35 10.03 -7.63
N ALA A 132 -4.07 8.99 -8.40
CA ALA A 132 -3.18 9.02 -9.54
C ALA A 132 -3.43 7.81 -10.47
N HIS A 133 -2.95 7.84 -11.71
CA HIS A 133 -2.97 6.68 -12.63
C HIS A 133 -4.32 5.94 -12.67
N HIS A 134 -5.40 6.67 -12.87
CA HIS A 134 -6.79 6.13 -12.88
C HIS A 134 -7.22 5.44 -11.59
N SER A 135 -6.53 5.70 -10.49
CA SER A 135 -6.66 4.95 -9.25
C SER A 135 -6.81 5.86 -8.03
N THR A 136 -7.57 5.39 -7.06
CA THR A 136 -7.59 5.87 -5.68
C THR A 136 -6.84 4.86 -4.81
N PHE A 137 -5.94 5.34 -3.96
CA PHE A 137 -5.15 4.54 -3.02
C PHE A 137 -5.56 4.94 -1.61
N VAL A 138 -6.01 3.98 -0.82
CA VAL A 138 -6.41 4.17 0.57
C VAL A 138 -6.07 2.91 1.37
N HIS A 139 -5.72 3.04 2.66
CA HIS A 139 -5.30 1.86 3.43
C HIS A 139 -6.45 0.86 3.66
N ALA A 140 -7.57 1.33 4.20
CA ALA A 140 -8.70 0.49 4.60
C ALA A 140 -9.91 0.67 3.67
N SER A 141 -10.66 1.77 3.82
CA SER A 141 -11.84 2.04 3.01
C SER A 141 -11.89 3.51 2.56
N PRO A 142 -12.36 3.82 1.35
CA PRO A 142 -12.59 5.19 0.94
C PRO A 142 -13.77 5.81 1.70
N GLY A 143 -13.90 7.15 1.64
CA GLY A 143 -14.98 7.90 2.29
C GLY A 143 -14.52 8.51 3.62
N LYS A 144 -14.13 7.70 4.55
CA LYS A 144 -13.53 8.11 5.84
C LYS A 144 -12.34 7.22 6.17
N PRO A 145 -11.21 7.44 5.49
CA PRO A 145 -10.06 6.55 5.58
C PRO A 145 -9.49 6.44 7.01
N GLU A 146 -9.69 7.47 7.86
CA GLU A 146 -9.28 7.51 9.26
C GLU A 146 -10.11 6.64 10.20
N GLU A 147 -11.24 6.08 9.75
CA GLU A 147 -12.06 5.15 10.53
C GLU A 147 -11.60 3.68 10.41
N TRP A 148 -10.74 3.37 9.43
CA TRP A 148 -10.12 2.06 9.22
C TRP A 148 -11.13 0.90 9.06
N ASN A 149 -12.24 1.16 8.39
CA ASN A 149 -13.28 0.15 8.18
C ASN A 149 -12.79 -0.98 7.26
N TYR A 150 -13.07 -2.23 7.63
CA TYR A 150 -12.66 -3.40 6.86
C TYR A 150 -13.50 -3.60 5.59
N ILE A 151 -12.85 -3.99 4.51
CA ILE A 151 -13.48 -4.54 3.31
C ILE A 151 -12.95 -5.97 3.15
N ILE A 152 -13.81 -6.97 3.40
CA ILE A 152 -13.43 -8.39 3.36
C ILE A 152 -14.21 -9.12 2.27
N THR A 153 -15.44 -8.70 2.00
CA THR A 153 -16.33 -9.33 1.02
C THR A 153 -16.77 -8.34 -0.06
N GLY A 154 -17.32 -8.86 -1.16
CA GLY A 154 -17.93 -8.02 -2.19
C GLY A 154 -19.13 -7.21 -1.68
N TYR A 155 -19.83 -7.69 -0.65
CA TYR A 155 -20.94 -6.96 -0.03
C TYR A 155 -20.41 -5.75 0.76
N ASP A 156 -19.33 -5.90 1.52
CA ASP A 156 -18.70 -4.78 2.22
C ASP A 156 -18.24 -3.73 1.19
N ALA A 157 -17.64 -4.17 0.07
CA ALA A 157 -17.15 -3.28 -0.97
C ALA A 157 -18.25 -2.43 -1.60
N GLN A 158 -19.49 -2.94 -1.71
CA GLN A 158 -20.62 -2.20 -2.31
C GLN A 158 -20.91 -0.89 -1.59
N GLU A 159 -20.70 -0.82 -0.27
CA GLU A 159 -20.95 0.37 0.53
C GLU A 159 -19.98 1.52 0.22
N TYR A 160 -18.85 1.22 -0.44
CA TYR A 160 -17.76 2.18 -0.64
C TYR A 160 -17.60 2.70 -2.07
N PHE A 161 -18.31 2.17 -3.07
CA PHE A 161 -18.19 2.63 -4.45
C PHE A 161 -18.68 4.08 -4.65
N GLU A 162 -19.54 4.61 -3.78
CA GLU A 162 -19.98 6.00 -3.85
C GLU A 162 -18.91 7.02 -3.43
N PHE A 163 -17.85 6.60 -2.71
CA PHE A 163 -16.86 7.50 -2.11
C PHE A 163 -15.63 7.77 -2.99
N PHE A 164 -15.53 7.18 -4.16
CA PHE A 164 -14.47 7.46 -5.12
C PHE A 164 -15.00 7.43 -6.54
N THR A 165 -14.30 8.10 -7.47
CA THR A 165 -14.75 8.24 -8.87
C THR A 165 -13.80 7.63 -9.89
N THR A 166 -12.63 7.18 -9.46
CA THR A 166 -11.65 6.50 -10.32
C THR A 166 -12.13 5.10 -10.69
N PRO A 167 -11.68 4.53 -11.82
CA PRO A 167 -11.98 3.13 -12.15
C PRO A 167 -11.49 2.14 -11.09
N LEU A 168 -10.36 2.40 -10.44
CA LEU A 168 -9.75 1.49 -9.48
C LEU A 168 -9.60 2.16 -8.11
N CYS A 169 -9.87 1.40 -7.04
CA CYS A 169 -9.54 1.74 -5.66
C CYS A 169 -8.73 0.60 -5.05
N TRP A 170 -7.49 0.91 -4.63
CA TRP A 170 -6.57 -0.03 -4.02
C TRP A 170 -6.64 0.05 -2.52
N VAL A 171 -6.78 -1.10 -1.86
CA VAL A 171 -6.90 -1.22 -0.40
C VAL A 171 -6.00 -2.35 0.13
N GLY A 172 -5.74 -2.33 1.44
CA GLY A 172 -5.03 -3.34 2.22
C GLY A 172 -5.79 -3.70 3.49
N HIS A 173 -5.17 -3.50 4.66
CA HIS A 173 -5.73 -3.54 6.02
C HIS A 173 -6.28 -4.90 6.47
N SER A 174 -7.06 -5.59 5.67
CA SER A 174 -7.57 -6.92 6.03
C SER A 174 -6.50 -8.01 5.88
N HIS A 175 -5.43 -7.76 5.14
CA HIS A 175 -4.38 -8.70 4.74
C HIS A 175 -4.90 -9.90 3.91
N ILE A 176 -6.10 -9.77 3.37
CA ILE A 176 -6.74 -10.80 2.54
C ILE A 176 -6.97 -10.20 1.17
N SER A 177 -6.31 -10.75 0.16
CA SER A 177 -6.44 -10.27 -1.22
C SER A 177 -7.84 -10.53 -1.77
N GLY A 178 -8.33 -9.59 -2.59
CA GLY A 178 -9.63 -9.73 -3.25
C GLY A 178 -9.84 -8.68 -4.34
N VAL A 179 -10.62 -9.02 -5.35
CA VAL A 179 -11.04 -8.11 -6.42
C VAL A 179 -12.56 -8.02 -6.39
N TYR A 180 -13.08 -6.84 -6.17
CA TYR A 180 -14.51 -6.58 -6.01
C TYR A 180 -14.98 -5.62 -7.10
N CYS A 181 -15.83 -6.12 -8.02
CA CYS A 181 -16.44 -5.31 -9.08
C CYS A 181 -17.71 -4.62 -8.56
N GLU A 182 -17.94 -3.36 -8.97
CA GLU A 182 -19.14 -2.60 -8.58
C GLU A 182 -20.43 -3.30 -9.00
N ASP A 183 -20.46 -3.91 -10.18
CA ASP A 183 -21.63 -4.63 -10.70
C ASP A 183 -21.66 -6.12 -10.28
N MET A 184 -20.73 -6.55 -9.43
CA MET A 184 -20.55 -7.94 -8.96
C MET A 184 -20.38 -8.98 -10.08
N SER A 185 -20.03 -8.57 -11.30
CA SER A 185 -20.02 -9.44 -12.49
C SER A 185 -18.74 -10.25 -12.64
N SER A 186 -17.58 -9.75 -12.22
CA SER A 186 -16.27 -10.35 -12.49
C SER A 186 -15.23 -10.01 -11.44
N SER A 187 -14.31 -10.94 -11.17
CA SER A 187 -13.07 -10.71 -10.43
C SER A 187 -11.89 -10.40 -11.37
N GLU A 188 -12.07 -10.42 -12.68
CA GLU A 188 -11.07 -9.96 -13.65
C GLU A 188 -11.25 -8.46 -13.89
N VAL A 189 -10.14 -7.72 -13.90
CA VAL A 189 -10.14 -6.27 -14.06
C VAL A 189 -10.29 -5.90 -15.53
N GLU A 190 -11.45 -5.33 -15.90
CA GLU A 190 -11.81 -4.95 -17.26
C GLU A 190 -11.89 -3.41 -17.39
N ARG A 191 -11.51 -2.87 -18.56
CA ARG A 191 -11.74 -1.45 -18.86
C ARG A 191 -13.24 -1.12 -18.85
N GLY A 192 -13.57 0.06 -18.32
CA GLY A 192 -14.94 0.54 -18.29
C GLY A 192 -15.77 0.07 -17.11
N LYS A 193 -15.21 -0.77 -16.25
CA LYS A 193 -15.81 -1.15 -14.97
C LYS A 193 -15.05 -0.52 -13.81
N ARG A 194 -15.65 -0.54 -12.62
CA ARG A 194 -15.05 -0.02 -11.39
C ARG A 194 -14.77 -1.16 -10.41
N TYR A 195 -13.64 -1.06 -9.73
CA TYR A 195 -13.18 -2.09 -8.81
C TYR A 195 -12.64 -1.51 -7.52
N ILE A 196 -12.86 -2.23 -6.43
CA ILE A 196 -12.07 -2.16 -5.20
C ILE A 196 -11.17 -3.41 -5.19
N ILE A 197 -9.86 -3.23 -5.01
CA ILE A 197 -8.87 -4.31 -5.07
C ILE A 197 -8.05 -4.30 -3.79
N ASN A 198 -8.17 -5.37 -3.00
CA ASN A 198 -7.30 -5.61 -1.86
C ASN A 198 -6.08 -6.40 -2.33
N VAL A 199 -4.90 -5.85 -2.13
CA VAL A 199 -3.64 -6.44 -2.62
C VAL A 199 -3.07 -7.51 -1.67
N GLY A 200 -3.70 -7.73 -0.52
CA GLY A 200 -3.21 -8.61 0.53
C GLY A 200 -2.16 -7.93 1.40
N SER A 201 -1.18 -8.67 1.87
CA SER A 201 -0.14 -8.18 2.78
C SER A 201 1.23 -8.68 2.38
N VAL A 202 2.22 -7.77 2.40
CA VAL A 202 3.63 -8.14 2.26
C VAL A 202 4.13 -8.81 3.53
N GLY A 203 3.90 -8.20 4.68
CA GLY A 203 4.56 -8.59 5.93
C GLY A 203 3.81 -9.54 6.85
N GLN A 204 2.48 -9.62 6.74
CA GLN A 204 1.67 -10.45 7.63
C GLN A 204 0.39 -10.97 6.97
N PRO A 205 0.47 -11.90 6.02
CA PRO A 205 -0.71 -12.50 5.37
C PRO A 205 -1.62 -13.22 6.38
N ARG A 206 -2.95 -13.20 6.15
CA ARG A 206 -3.98 -13.75 7.07
C ARG A 206 -4.96 -14.71 6.39
N ASN A 207 -4.62 -15.20 5.22
CA ASN A 207 -5.44 -16.12 4.43
C ASN A 207 -5.05 -17.60 4.59
N ARG A 208 -4.30 -17.96 5.64
CA ARG A 208 -3.69 -19.28 5.91
C ARG A 208 -2.61 -19.65 4.87
N ASP A 209 -2.12 -18.66 4.16
CA ASP A 209 -0.96 -18.78 3.30
C ASP A 209 0.14 -17.85 3.86
N ARG A 210 1.30 -18.41 4.23
CA ARG A 210 2.40 -17.64 4.81
C ARG A 210 3.15 -16.79 3.80
N ARG A 211 2.88 -16.97 2.51
CA ARG A 211 3.54 -16.25 1.43
C ARG A 211 3.14 -14.78 1.41
N LEU A 212 4.10 -13.90 1.18
CA LEU A 212 3.81 -12.50 0.94
C LEU A 212 2.91 -12.31 -0.28
N SER A 213 2.13 -11.23 -0.31
CA SER A 213 1.37 -10.87 -1.50
C SER A 213 1.32 -9.36 -1.74
N PHE A 214 1.21 -8.98 -3.01
CA PHE A 214 1.02 -7.61 -3.48
C PHE A 214 0.44 -7.59 -4.90
N GLY A 215 0.06 -6.39 -5.39
CA GLY A 215 -0.50 -6.22 -6.72
C GLY A 215 0.50 -5.62 -7.71
N ILE A 216 0.36 -5.97 -8.99
CA ILE A 216 0.97 -5.24 -10.11
C ILE A 216 -0.13 -4.88 -11.08
N PHE A 217 -0.14 -3.63 -11.51
CA PHE A 217 -1.08 -3.10 -12.50
C PHE A 217 -0.34 -2.52 -13.69
N ASP A 218 -0.67 -3.00 -14.88
CA ASP A 218 -0.20 -2.46 -16.16
C ASP A 218 -1.30 -1.56 -16.72
N ASP A 219 -1.10 -0.24 -16.70
CA ASP A 219 -2.13 0.73 -17.08
C ASP A 219 -2.32 0.87 -18.59
N ASP A 220 -1.33 0.43 -19.40
CA ASP A 220 -1.46 0.32 -20.86
C ASP A 220 -2.33 -0.86 -21.25
N ARG A 221 -1.99 -2.04 -20.74
CA ARG A 221 -2.72 -3.27 -21.04
C ARG A 221 -4.01 -3.42 -20.25
N TRP A 222 -4.12 -2.66 -19.15
CA TRP A 222 -5.22 -2.74 -18.19
C TRP A 222 -5.31 -4.12 -17.54
N VAL A 223 -4.17 -4.62 -17.09
CA VAL A 223 -4.05 -5.96 -16.50
C VAL A 223 -3.59 -5.84 -15.06
N TYR A 224 -4.34 -6.49 -14.17
CA TYR A 224 -3.97 -6.69 -12.78
C TYR A 224 -3.37 -8.09 -12.59
N GLU A 225 -2.21 -8.16 -11.96
CA GLU A 225 -1.54 -9.38 -11.53
C GLU A 225 -1.46 -9.41 -10.01
N HIS A 226 -2.02 -10.43 -9.36
CA HIS A 226 -1.79 -10.70 -7.95
C HIS A 226 -0.52 -11.54 -7.79
N VAL A 227 0.50 -10.98 -7.18
CA VAL A 227 1.78 -11.64 -6.94
C VAL A 227 1.77 -12.29 -5.57
N VAL A 228 2.20 -13.55 -5.50
CA VAL A 228 2.37 -14.32 -4.26
C VAL A 228 3.75 -14.98 -4.28
N ALA A 229 4.52 -14.85 -3.19
CA ALA A 229 5.88 -15.40 -3.15
C ALA A 229 6.31 -15.81 -1.74
N GLU A 230 7.17 -16.83 -1.67
CA GLU A 230 7.84 -17.23 -0.44
C GLU A 230 8.88 -16.18 -0.03
N TYR A 231 9.04 -16.00 1.27
CA TYR A 231 10.10 -15.20 1.91
C TYR A 231 10.60 -15.94 3.16
N ASP A 232 11.67 -15.49 3.78
CA ASP A 232 12.22 -16.10 4.99
C ASP A 232 11.40 -15.71 6.24
N ALA A 233 10.24 -16.34 6.39
CA ALA A 233 9.38 -16.16 7.56
C ALA A 233 10.03 -16.71 8.85
N GLY A 234 10.99 -17.65 8.74
CA GLY A 234 11.77 -18.15 9.87
C GLY A 234 12.65 -17.07 10.46
N LEU A 235 13.43 -16.39 9.62
CA LEU A 235 14.27 -15.26 10.03
C LEU A 235 13.43 -14.10 10.57
N ALA A 236 12.32 -13.77 9.94
CA ALA A 236 11.41 -12.72 10.45
C ALA A 236 10.90 -13.05 11.87
N ARG A 237 10.54 -14.32 12.11
CA ARG A 237 10.16 -14.80 13.45
C ARG A 237 11.31 -14.67 14.46
N GLU A 238 12.52 -15.07 14.08
CA GLU A 238 13.70 -14.97 14.95
C GLU A 238 13.94 -13.51 15.36
N LYS A 239 13.86 -12.56 14.43
CA LYS A 239 13.99 -11.11 14.70
C LYS A 239 12.95 -10.61 15.70
N ILE A 240 11.71 -11.05 15.58
CA ILE A 240 10.63 -10.71 16.53
C ILE A 240 10.98 -11.20 17.94
N ILE A 241 11.50 -12.42 18.08
CA ILE A 241 11.87 -13.00 19.37
C ILE A 241 13.11 -12.29 19.95
N GLU A 242 14.14 -12.05 19.15
CA GLU A 242 15.35 -11.32 19.55
C GLU A 242 15.03 -9.90 20.05
N ALA A 243 14.05 -9.23 19.44
CA ALA A 243 13.56 -7.92 19.84
C ALA A 243 12.77 -7.91 21.15
N GLY A 244 12.50 -9.08 21.73
CA GLY A 244 11.70 -9.22 22.96
C GLY A 244 10.20 -9.01 22.75
N LEU A 245 9.74 -9.06 21.52
CA LEU A 245 8.33 -9.02 21.18
C LEU A 245 7.65 -10.37 21.50
N PRO A 246 6.31 -10.39 21.70
CA PRO A 246 5.61 -11.65 21.97
C PRO A 246 5.87 -12.70 20.89
N PRO A 247 6.33 -13.95 21.24
CA PRO A 247 6.61 -15.01 20.27
C PRO A 247 5.45 -15.32 19.33
N TYR A 248 4.22 -15.16 19.81
CA TYR A 248 2.99 -15.30 19.01
C TYR A 248 3.03 -14.47 17.71
N LEU A 249 3.63 -13.26 17.72
CA LEU A 249 3.74 -12.40 16.55
C LEU A 249 4.63 -13.01 15.47
N GLY A 250 5.66 -13.75 15.85
CA GLY A 250 6.50 -14.51 14.91
C GLY A 250 5.86 -15.82 14.47
N ASP A 251 5.23 -16.56 15.42
CA ASP A 251 4.62 -17.86 15.12
C ASP A 251 3.49 -17.75 14.11
N ARG A 252 2.70 -16.67 14.16
CA ARG A 252 1.63 -16.41 13.20
C ARG A 252 2.11 -16.20 11.77
N LEU A 253 3.32 -15.69 11.56
CA LEU A 253 3.91 -15.55 10.22
C LEU A 253 4.11 -16.91 9.55
N LEU A 254 4.51 -17.94 10.32
CA LEU A 254 4.67 -19.30 9.82
C LEU A 254 3.34 -19.95 9.47
N ALA A 255 2.26 -19.52 10.10
CA ALA A 255 0.91 -20.07 9.92
C ALA A 255 0.06 -19.28 8.90
N GLY A 256 0.46 -18.07 8.53
CA GLY A 256 -0.32 -17.19 7.65
C GLY A 256 -1.64 -16.72 8.29
N VAL A 257 -1.64 -16.33 9.58
CA VAL A 257 -2.85 -15.98 10.36
C VAL A 257 -2.70 -14.69 11.15
#